data_ebef15c80228f704c4099b44ae0d4eb0
#
_entry.id   ebef15c80228f704c4099b44ae0d4eb0
#
_cell.length_a   1.000
_cell.length_b   1.000
_cell.length_c   1.000
_cell.angle_alpha   90.00
_cell.angle_beta   90.00
_cell.angle_gamma   90.00
#
_symmetry.space_group_name_H-M   'P 1'
#
loop_
_entity.id
_entity.type
_entity.pdbx_description
1 polymer ?
#
loop_
_entity_poly.entity_id
_entity_poly.type
_entity_poly.pdbx_seq_one_letter_code
_entity_poly.pdbx_strand_id
1 'polypeptide(L)'
;GKQAVGIEIPNKVRSIVSFKEIIENDTPAYKKMAIPVVLGKDITGEAQLLDLAKTPHLLIAGATGAGKSVCVNSLILSILFKRSPDEVKLILIDPKVVELKLYNDIPHLLTPVITEPKRAFQSLQYCLCEMERRYSLLDGMGVRDIVSYNRRIVERNIATEKLPYIVVVIDEFADLMATTGKELESTIARLA
;
A
#
# COMPACT_ATOMS: atom_id res chain seq x y z
N GLY A 1 27.51 -13.94 13.26
CA GLY A 1 26.94 -13.27 14.43
C GLY A 1 27.56 -11.90 14.63
N LYS A 2 26.81 -10.94 15.20
CA LYS A 2 27.37 -9.60 15.55
C LYS A 2 28.34 -9.76 16.73
N GLN A 3 29.46 -9.07 16.69
CA GLN A 3 30.48 -9.09 17.76
C GLN A 3 30.15 -8.23 18.99
N ALA A 4 28.90 -7.71 19.08
CA ALA A 4 28.45 -6.81 20.13
C ALA A 4 27.12 -7.26 20.72
N VAL A 5 26.92 -7.01 22.00
CA VAL A 5 25.65 -7.18 22.72
C VAL A 5 24.96 -5.81 22.75
N GLY A 6 23.72 -5.76 22.29
CA GLY A 6 22.88 -4.56 22.39
C GLY A 6 22.08 -4.60 23.69
N ILE A 7 22.09 -3.50 24.44
CA ILE A 7 21.28 -3.31 25.65
C ILE A 7 20.31 -2.15 25.38
N GLU A 8 19.01 -2.41 25.39
CA GLU A 8 17.98 -1.40 25.26
C GLU A 8 17.53 -0.93 26.64
N ILE A 9 17.62 0.38 26.87
CA ILE A 9 17.18 0.99 28.12
C ILE A 9 16.02 1.93 27.79
N PRO A 10 14.82 1.76 28.37
CA PRO A 10 13.69 2.64 28.14
C PRO A 10 14.01 4.09 28.54
N ASN A 11 13.69 5.03 27.67
CA ASN A 11 13.82 6.45 27.98
C ASN A 11 12.84 6.87 29.10
N LYS A 12 13.30 7.69 30.04
CA LYS A 12 12.45 8.29 31.08
C LYS A 12 11.40 9.24 30.50
N VAL A 13 11.76 9.93 29.41
CA VAL A 13 10.88 10.83 28.68
C VAL A 13 10.73 10.29 27.26
N ARG A 14 9.50 10.00 26.85
CA ARG A 14 9.20 9.54 25.50
C ARG A 14 9.01 10.74 24.58
N SER A 15 9.69 10.75 23.44
CA SER A 15 9.43 11.70 22.36
C SER A 15 8.31 11.20 21.46
N ILE A 16 7.49 12.13 20.97
CA ILE A 16 6.45 11.83 19.97
C ILE A 16 7.10 11.81 18.60
N VAL A 17 6.86 10.73 17.84
CA VAL A 17 7.27 10.64 16.44
C VAL A 17 6.14 11.19 15.57
N SER A 18 6.37 12.35 14.94
CA SER A 18 5.39 13.00 14.09
C SER A 18 5.49 12.48 12.65
N PHE A 19 4.35 12.03 12.09
CA PHE A 19 4.26 11.68 10.67
C PHE A 19 4.66 12.87 9.78
N LYS A 20 4.17 14.06 10.10
CA LYS A 20 4.46 15.30 9.35
C LYS A 20 5.95 15.56 9.21
N GLU A 21 6.69 15.46 10.31
CA GLU A 21 8.14 15.67 10.33
C GLU A 21 8.88 14.75 9.35
N ILE A 22 8.43 13.48 9.25
CA ILE A 22 9.07 12.49 8.39
C ILE A 22 8.66 12.72 6.93
N ILE A 23 7.37 12.96 6.65
CA ILE A 23 6.87 13.07 5.28
C ILE A 23 7.31 14.36 4.58
N GLU A 24 7.48 15.45 5.33
CA GLU A 24 7.97 16.73 4.81
C GLU A 24 9.48 16.72 4.57
N ASN A 25 10.20 15.85 5.21
CA ASN A 25 11.65 15.73 5.05
C ASN A 25 11.95 15.03 3.73
N ASP A 26 12.16 15.82 2.67
CA ASP A 26 12.31 15.34 1.29
C ASP A 26 13.68 14.71 1.07
N THR A 27 13.86 13.52 1.63
CA THR A 27 15.10 12.75 1.47
C THR A 27 15.22 12.19 0.04
N PRO A 28 16.44 12.04 -0.49
CA PRO A 28 16.66 11.38 -1.79
C PRO A 28 16.07 9.98 -1.88
N ALA A 29 15.83 9.32 -0.74
CA ALA A 29 15.21 8.00 -0.67
C ALA A 29 13.79 7.99 -1.24
N TYR A 30 12.95 9.01 -0.97
CA TYR A 30 11.60 9.09 -1.53
C TYR A 30 11.58 9.11 -3.06
N LYS A 31 12.55 9.79 -3.68
CA LYS A 31 12.63 9.93 -5.15
C LYS A 31 12.89 8.61 -5.86
N LYS A 32 13.51 7.65 -5.18
CA LYS A 32 13.84 6.33 -5.72
C LYS A 32 12.76 5.29 -5.50
N MET A 33 11.79 5.56 -4.62
CA MET A 33 10.71 4.65 -4.28
C MET A 33 9.53 4.84 -5.23
N ALA A 34 8.95 3.73 -5.72
CA ALA A 34 7.73 3.79 -6.52
C ALA A 34 6.51 4.12 -5.65
N ILE A 35 6.37 3.46 -4.50
CA ILE A 35 5.29 3.68 -3.54
C ILE A 35 5.91 3.85 -2.14
N PRO A 36 6.37 5.07 -1.78
CA PRO A 36 7.00 5.32 -0.48
C PRO A 36 5.99 5.30 0.65
N VAL A 37 6.31 4.59 1.71
CA VAL A 37 5.51 4.48 2.94
C VAL A 37 6.37 4.84 4.14
N VAL A 38 5.86 5.70 5.00
CA VAL A 38 6.50 6.05 6.29
C VAL A 38 6.14 5.01 7.33
N LEU A 39 7.14 4.36 7.91
CA LEU A 39 6.97 3.42 9.02
C LEU A 39 7.16 4.09 10.39
N GLY A 40 8.00 5.10 10.48
CA GLY A 40 8.33 5.79 11.73
C GLY A 40 9.80 6.15 11.84
N LYS A 41 10.32 6.16 13.05
CA LYS A 41 11.75 6.32 13.36
C LYS A 41 12.26 5.08 14.10
N ASP A 42 13.52 4.74 13.88
CA ASP A 42 14.19 3.72 14.66
C ASP A 42 14.66 4.27 16.02
N ILE A 43 15.32 3.42 16.80
CA ILE A 43 15.83 3.78 18.13
C ILE A 43 16.93 4.84 18.10
N THR A 44 17.54 5.09 16.98
CA THR A 44 18.55 6.15 16.78
C THR A 44 17.93 7.47 16.29
N GLY A 45 16.61 7.47 16.02
CA GLY A 45 15.87 8.65 15.54
C GLY A 45 15.87 8.80 14.02
N GLU A 46 16.42 7.83 13.29
CA GLU A 46 16.44 7.85 11.83
C GLU A 46 15.10 7.42 11.25
N ALA A 47 14.62 8.15 10.23
CA ALA A 47 13.35 7.84 9.55
C ALA A 47 13.44 6.50 8.83
N GLN A 48 12.44 5.64 9.07
CA GLN A 48 12.29 4.36 8.41
C GLN A 48 11.19 4.43 7.36
N LEU A 49 11.57 4.13 6.13
CA LEU A 49 10.71 4.15 4.95
C LEU A 49 10.70 2.79 4.30
N LEU A 50 9.58 2.47 3.65
CA LEU A 50 9.39 1.25 2.88
C LEU A 50 8.90 1.60 1.47
N ASP A 51 9.45 0.97 0.45
CA ASP A 51 8.85 0.98 -0.89
C ASP A 51 7.88 -0.19 -1.02
N LEU A 52 6.58 0.10 -0.97
CA LEU A 52 5.54 -0.93 -1.03
C LEU A 52 5.56 -1.70 -2.37
N ALA A 53 5.98 -1.06 -3.46
CA ALA A 53 6.11 -1.74 -4.76
C ALA A 53 7.15 -2.86 -4.76
N LYS A 54 8.12 -2.81 -3.85
CA LYS A 54 9.17 -3.83 -3.72
C LYS A 54 8.82 -4.95 -2.76
N THR A 55 7.88 -4.75 -1.84
CA THR A 55 7.48 -5.82 -0.92
C THR A 55 6.84 -7.01 -1.63
N PRO A 56 5.92 -6.96 -2.60
CA PRO A 56 4.80 -6.04 -2.83
C PRO A 56 3.61 -6.29 -1.90
N HIS A 57 3.63 -7.34 -1.08
CA HIS A 57 2.58 -7.67 -0.12
C HIS A 57 3.08 -7.44 1.31
N LEU A 58 2.24 -6.85 2.13
CA LEU A 58 2.55 -6.47 3.51
C LEU A 58 1.44 -6.91 4.45
N LEU A 59 1.79 -7.70 5.46
CA LEU A 59 0.89 -8.03 6.56
C LEU A 59 1.22 -7.14 7.75
N ILE A 60 0.20 -6.41 8.24
CA ILE A 60 0.28 -5.58 9.43
C ILE A 60 -0.57 -6.23 10.52
N ALA A 61 0.06 -6.67 11.59
CA ALA A 61 -0.61 -7.32 12.70
C ALA A 61 -0.23 -6.68 14.04
N GLY A 62 -1.17 -6.67 14.99
CA GLY A 62 -0.96 -6.16 16.32
C GLY A 62 -2.21 -6.30 17.19
N ALA A 63 -2.00 -6.43 18.50
CA ALA A 63 -3.08 -6.42 19.49
C ALA A 63 -3.76 -5.04 19.53
N THR A 64 -4.95 -4.96 20.12
CA THR A 64 -5.65 -3.71 20.35
C THR A 64 -4.72 -2.72 21.07
N GLY A 65 -4.61 -1.52 20.53
CA GLY A 65 -3.72 -0.48 21.08
C GLY A 65 -2.24 -0.61 20.68
N ALA A 66 -1.85 -1.62 19.89
CA ALA A 66 -0.47 -1.79 19.42
C ALA A 66 -0.07 -0.82 18.29
N GLY A 67 -1.02 -0.02 17.75
CA GLY A 67 -0.76 0.96 16.71
C GLY A 67 -1.05 0.49 15.28
N LYS A 68 -1.77 -0.63 15.09
CA LYS A 68 -2.17 -1.12 13.76
C LYS A 68 -2.87 -0.03 12.94
N SER A 69 -3.90 0.61 13.49
CA SER A 69 -4.66 1.68 12.83
C SER A 69 -3.77 2.88 12.48
N VAL A 70 -2.86 3.26 13.36
CA VAL A 70 -1.89 4.34 13.11
C VAL A 70 -0.98 3.97 11.94
N CYS A 71 -0.51 2.74 11.88
CA CYS A 71 0.34 2.25 10.80
C CYS A 71 -0.40 2.24 9.45
N VAL A 72 -1.64 1.75 9.41
CA VAL A 72 -2.48 1.74 8.20
C VAL A 72 -2.75 3.16 7.71
N ASN A 73 -3.10 4.07 8.61
CA ASN A 73 -3.30 5.49 8.28
C ASN A 73 -2.00 6.14 7.77
N SER A 74 -0.86 5.87 8.40
CA SER A 74 0.45 6.36 7.94
C SER A 74 0.76 5.89 6.52
N LEU A 75 0.45 4.63 6.20
CA LEU A 75 0.62 4.07 4.86
C LEU A 75 -0.24 4.81 3.83
N ILE A 76 -1.53 4.95 4.08
CA ILE A 76 -2.46 5.64 3.17
C ILE A 76 -2.04 7.10 2.99
N LEU A 77 -1.78 7.82 4.08
CA LEU A 77 -1.36 9.22 4.04
C LEU A 77 -0.02 9.38 3.31
N SER A 78 0.92 8.46 3.46
CA SER A 78 2.19 8.49 2.72
C SER A 78 1.95 8.49 1.22
N ILE A 79 1.05 7.62 0.74
CA ILE A 79 0.66 7.55 -0.68
C ILE A 79 0.02 8.87 -1.12
N LEU A 80 -0.95 9.38 -0.36
CA LEU A 80 -1.67 10.61 -0.71
C LEU A 80 -0.75 11.82 -0.79
N PHE A 81 0.26 11.91 0.08
CA PHE A 81 1.20 13.04 0.08
C PHE A 81 2.28 12.94 -0.99
N LYS A 82 2.68 11.74 -1.37
CA LYS A 82 3.85 11.53 -2.25
C LYS A 82 3.51 11.08 -3.67
N ARG A 83 2.28 10.66 -3.95
CA ARG A 83 1.86 10.15 -5.26
C ARG A 83 0.52 10.76 -5.68
N SER A 84 0.43 11.08 -6.96
CA SER A 84 -0.81 11.55 -7.58
C SER A 84 -1.79 10.39 -7.85
N PRO A 85 -3.08 10.69 -8.08
CA PRO A 85 -4.05 9.69 -8.51
C PRO A 85 -3.71 8.98 -9.82
N ASP A 86 -2.90 9.60 -10.67
CA ASP A 86 -2.44 9.01 -11.94
C ASP A 86 -1.27 8.04 -11.74
N GLU A 87 -0.57 8.14 -10.61
CA GLU A 87 0.54 7.27 -10.27
C GLU A 87 0.10 6.06 -9.42
N VAL A 88 -0.83 6.29 -8.49
CA VAL A 88 -1.32 5.25 -7.56
C VAL A 88 -2.82 5.37 -7.36
N LYS A 89 -3.53 4.27 -7.56
CA LYS A 89 -4.94 4.09 -7.22
C LYS A 89 -5.09 3.21 -5.98
N LEU A 90 -6.16 3.45 -5.23
CA LEU A 90 -6.45 2.73 -3.99
C LEU A 90 -7.78 1.98 -4.08
N ILE A 91 -7.80 0.79 -3.51
CA ILE A 91 -9.01 0.05 -3.13
C ILE A 91 -8.93 -0.15 -1.62
N LEU A 92 -9.86 0.42 -0.87
CA LEU A 92 -9.90 0.33 0.58
C LEU A 92 -11.08 -0.55 1.02
N ILE A 93 -10.80 -1.57 1.82
CA ILE A 93 -11.78 -2.55 2.32
C ILE A 93 -11.79 -2.48 3.85
N ASP A 94 -12.94 -2.12 4.40
CA ASP A 94 -13.16 -1.98 5.85
C ASP A 94 -14.49 -2.64 6.26
N PRO A 95 -14.49 -3.95 6.57
CA PRO A 95 -15.71 -4.68 6.92
C PRO A 95 -16.39 -4.17 8.20
N LYS A 96 -15.65 -3.56 9.10
CA LYS A 96 -16.17 -3.03 10.38
C LYS A 96 -16.69 -1.59 10.29
N VAL A 97 -16.42 -0.88 9.19
CA VAL A 97 -16.84 0.51 8.98
C VAL A 97 -16.32 1.48 10.07
N VAL A 98 -15.10 1.26 10.53
CA VAL A 98 -14.53 2.04 11.66
C VAL A 98 -13.42 2.97 11.20
N GLU A 99 -12.44 2.47 10.44
CA GLU A 99 -11.15 3.12 10.24
C GLU A 99 -11.03 3.87 8.90
N LEU A 100 -11.53 3.31 7.80
CA LEU A 100 -11.19 3.77 6.45
C LEU A 100 -12.25 4.66 5.79
N LYS A 101 -13.45 4.74 6.35
CA LYS A 101 -14.57 5.52 5.77
C LYS A 101 -14.24 7.01 5.60
N LEU A 102 -13.35 7.56 6.43
CA LEU A 102 -12.91 8.95 6.33
C LEU A 102 -12.18 9.28 5.03
N TYR A 103 -11.67 8.26 4.30
CA TYR A 103 -11.01 8.42 3.02
C TYR A 103 -11.95 8.42 1.81
N ASN A 104 -13.26 8.32 2.00
CA ASN A 104 -14.20 8.48 0.90
C ASN A 104 -13.98 9.84 0.22
N ASP A 105 -14.24 9.87 -1.08
CA ASP A 105 -14.12 11.06 -1.95
C ASP A 105 -12.68 11.53 -2.26
N ILE A 106 -11.64 10.85 -1.79
CA ILE A 106 -10.29 11.15 -2.27
C ILE A 106 -10.12 10.69 -3.73
N PRO A 107 -9.38 11.44 -4.57
CA PRO A 107 -9.28 11.15 -6.01
C PRO A 107 -8.51 9.87 -6.34
N HIS A 108 -7.75 9.32 -5.40
CA HIS A 108 -7.00 8.07 -5.57
C HIS A 108 -7.90 6.81 -5.57
N LEU A 109 -9.11 6.89 -5.00
CA LEU A 109 -10.00 5.73 -4.91
C LEU A 109 -10.54 5.30 -6.28
N LEU A 110 -10.46 4.00 -6.58
CA LEU A 110 -11.14 3.39 -7.73
C LEU A 110 -12.63 3.20 -7.48
N THR A 111 -13.02 3.05 -6.22
CA THR A 111 -14.41 2.88 -5.78
C THR A 111 -14.53 3.45 -4.36
N PRO A 112 -15.73 3.83 -3.91
CA PRO A 112 -15.94 4.16 -2.50
C PRO A 112 -15.43 3.04 -1.58
N VAL A 113 -15.06 3.38 -0.35
CA VAL A 113 -14.60 2.41 0.64
C VAL A 113 -15.59 1.25 0.75
N ILE A 114 -15.10 0.03 0.58
CA ILE A 114 -15.89 -1.18 0.54
C ILE A 114 -16.10 -1.70 1.95
N THR A 115 -17.34 -1.88 2.35
CA THR A 115 -17.72 -2.34 3.68
C THR A 115 -18.43 -3.70 3.68
N GLU A 116 -18.97 -4.11 2.54
CA GLU A 116 -19.67 -5.39 2.40
C GLU A 116 -18.73 -6.51 1.94
N PRO A 117 -18.70 -7.67 2.63
CA PRO A 117 -17.82 -8.79 2.26
C PRO A 117 -17.96 -9.27 0.81
N LYS A 118 -19.20 -9.30 0.30
CA LYS A 118 -19.47 -9.68 -1.10
C LYS A 118 -18.80 -8.72 -2.09
N ARG A 119 -18.90 -7.43 -1.84
CA ARG A 119 -18.25 -6.39 -2.67
C ARG A 119 -16.73 -6.43 -2.54
N ALA A 120 -16.23 -6.73 -1.34
CA ALA A 120 -14.79 -6.93 -1.13
C ALA A 120 -14.26 -8.08 -2.00
N PHE A 121 -14.96 -9.21 -2.02
CA PHE A 121 -14.62 -10.34 -2.88
C PHE A 121 -14.66 -9.97 -4.37
N GLN A 122 -15.71 -9.28 -4.82
CA GLN A 122 -15.81 -8.80 -6.19
C GLN A 122 -14.67 -7.86 -6.58
N SER A 123 -14.24 -6.99 -5.67
CA SER A 123 -13.10 -6.08 -5.92
C SER A 123 -11.78 -6.83 -6.08
N LEU A 124 -11.57 -7.90 -5.35
CA LEU A 124 -10.39 -8.76 -5.51
C LEU A 124 -10.43 -9.57 -6.80
N GLN A 125 -11.61 -10.03 -7.22
CA GLN A 125 -11.79 -10.63 -8.56
C GLN A 125 -11.50 -9.62 -9.68
N TYR A 126 -11.94 -8.36 -9.52
CA TYR A 126 -11.56 -7.28 -10.43
C TYR A 126 -10.04 -7.13 -10.51
N CYS A 127 -9.34 -7.16 -9.37
CA CYS A 127 -7.87 -7.08 -9.37
C CYS A 127 -7.21 -8.22 -10.14
N LEU A 128 -7.75 -9.44 -10.07
CA LEU A 128 -7.26 -10.56 -10.89
C LEU A 128 -7.45 -10.30 -12.39
N CYS A 129 -8.64 -9.89 -12.79
CA CYS A 129 -8.92 -9.58 -14.20
C CYS A 129 -8.03 -8.43 -14.70
N GLU A 130 -7.83 -7.41 -13.88
CA GLU A 130 -6.95 -6.28 -14.21
C GLU A 130 -5.49 -6.72 -14.30
N MET A 131 -5.03 -7.60 -13.43
CA MET A 131 -3.69 -8.18 -13.49
C MET A 131 -3.47 -8.94 -14.80
N GLU A 132 -4.42 -9.80 -15.18
CA GLU A 132 -4.36 -10.55 -16.45
C GLU A 132 -4.39 -9.61 -17.67
N ARG A 133 -5.23 -8.58 -17.64
CA ARG A 133 -5.25 -7.54 -18.67
C ARG A 133 -3.90 -6.84 -18.79
N ARG A 134 -3.28 -6.48 -17.68
CA ARG A 134 -1.97 -5.83 -17.65
C ARG A 134 -0.86 -6.75 -18.16
N TYR A 135 -0.87 -8.03 -17.84
CA TYR A 135 0.07 -8.98 -18.43
C TYR A 135 -0.01 -9.00 -19.96
N SER A 136 -1.22 -8.99 -20.52
CA SER A 136 -1.41 -8.91 -21.97
C SER A 136 -0.87 -7.61 -22.57
N LEU A 137 -1.06 -6.47 -21.87
CA LEU A 137 -0.52 -5.18 -22.29
C LEU A 137 1.03 -5.16 -22.26
N LEU A 138 1.62 -5.71 -21.21
CA LEU A 138 3.07 -5.81 -21.06
C LEU A 138 3.67 -6.69 -22.17
N ASP A 139 3.05 -7.84 -22.45
CA ASP A 139 3.46 -8.76 -23.52
C ASP A 139 3.37 -8.08 -24.88
N GLY A 140 2.23 -7.48 -25.20
CA GLY A 140 2.05 -6.72 -26.46
C GLY A 140 3.03 -5.56 -26.64
N MET A 141 3.52 -4.98 -25.57
CA MET A 141 4.54 -3.93 -25.57
C MET A 141 5.97 -4.49 -25.57
N GLY A 142 6.15 -5.79 -25.34
CA GLY A 142 7.44 -6.45 -25.18
C GLY A 142 8.24 -5.97 -23.98
N VAL A 143 7.56 -5.76 -22.83
CA VAL A 143 8.16 -5.35 -21.56
C VAL A 143 7.75 -6.29 -20.44
N ARG A 144 8.44 -6.23 -19.29
CA ARG A 144 8.22 -7.16 -18.18
C ARG A 144 7.60 -6.52 -16.93
N ASP A 145 7.54 -5.19 -16.87
CA ASP A 145 7.09 -4.45 -15.70
C ASP A 145 6.41 -3.14 -16.07
N ILE A 146 5.65 -2.60 -15.10
CA ILE A 146 4.88 -1.36 -15.24
C ILE A 146 5.76 -0.13 -15.52
N VAL A 147 6.96 -0.07 -14.94
CA VAL A 147 7.88 1.06 -15.11
C VAL A 147 8.35 1.12 -16.56
N SER A 148 8.76 -0.02 -17.10
CA SER A 148 9.18 -0.16 -18.49
C SER A 148 8.03 0.12 -19.46
N TYR A 149 6.81 -0.35 -19.15
CA TYR A 149 5.61 -0.06 -19.94
C TYR A 149 5.33 1.44 -20.00
N ASN A 150 5.23 2.11 -18.86
CA ASN A 150 4.94 3.53 -18.79
C ASN A 150 6.03 4.40 -19.44
N ARG A 151 7.30 4.00 -19.29
CA ARG A 151 8.42 4.66 -19.97
C ARG A 151 8.27 4.57 -21.48
N ARG A 152 7.94 3.39 -22.02
CA ARG A 152 7.80 3.17 -23.46
C ARG A 152 6.65 3.95 -24.07
N ILE A 153 5.56 4.14 -23.34
CA ILE A 153 4.45 5.03 -23.75
C ILE A 153 4.97 6.45 -23.98
N VAL A 154 5.75 7.00 -23.05
CA VAL A 154 6.31 8.35 -23.16
C VAL A 154 7.34 8.44 -24.28
N GLU A 155 8.31 7.52 -24.31
CA GLU A 155 9.40 7.54 -25.28
C GLU A 155 8.93 7.40 -26.73
N ARG A 156 7.88 6.61 -26.97
CA ARG A 156 7.32 6.38 -28.31
C ARG A 156 6.11 7.22 -28.63
N ASN A 157 5.73 8.14 -27.74
CA ASN A 157 4.55 9.01 -27.87
C ASN A 157 3.28 8.22 -28.26
N ILE A 158 3.04 7.10 -27.55
CA ILE A 158 1.90 6.22 -27.83
C ILE A 158 0.63 6.90 -27.27
N ALA A 159 -0.42 6.93 -28.07
CA ALA A 159 -1.71 7.53 -27.71
C ALA A 159 -2.51 6.60 -26.76
N THR A 160 -1.96 6.32 -25.60
CA THR A 160 -2.62 5.57 -24.54
C THR A 160 -2.17 6.09 -23.17
N GLU A 161 -2.96 5.85 -22.14
CA GLU A 161 -2.64 6.26 -20.77
C GLU A 161 -1.59 5.35 -20.15
N LYS A 162 -0.77 5.93 -19.27
CA LYS A 162 0.11 5.17 -18.39
C LYS A 162 -0.72 4.35 -17.41
N LEU A 163 -0.18 3.23 -16.96
CA LEU A 163 -0.79 2.42 -15.92
C LEU A 163 -0.40 2.93 -14.53
N PRO A 164 -1.35 3.23 -13.65
CA PRO A 164 -1.05 3.48 -12.23
C PRO A 164 -0.78 2.17 -11.49
N TYR A 165 -0.06 2.25 -10.38
CA TYR A 165 -0.10 1.18 -9.39
C TYR A 165 -1.49 1.10 -8.76
N ILE A 166 -1.92 -0.09 -8.39
CA ILE A 166 -3.15 -0.31 -7.61
C ILE A 166 -2.75 -0.92 -6.27
N VAL A 167 -3.05 -0.21 -5.19
CA VAL A 167 -2.81 -0.68 -3.83
C VAL A 167 -4.15 -1.05 -3.20
N VAL A 168 -4.25 -2.28 -2.73
CA VAL A 168 -5.41 -2.79 -2.00
C VAL A 168 -5.07 -2.83 -0.52
N VAL A 169 -5.86 -2.13 0.29
CA VAL A 169 -5.74 -2.13 1.75
C VAL A 169 -6.96 -2.81 2.34
N ILE A 170 -6.73 -3.87 3.09
CA ILE A 170 -7.77 -4.61 3.80
C ILE A 170 -7.56 -4.40 5.30
N ASP A 171 -8.46 -3.65 5.92
CA ASP A 171 -8.51 -3.56 7.37
C ASP A 171 -9.26 -4.77 7.92
N GLU A 172 -8.75 -5.36 9.01
CA GLU A 172 -9.31 -6.56 9.65
C GLU A 172 -9.55 -7.73 8.68
N PHE A 173 -8.46 -8.27 8.17
CA PHE A 173 -8.45 -9.40 7.23
C PHE A 173 -9.17 -10.65 7.77
N ALA A 174 -9.09 -10.90 9.09
CA ALA A 174 -9.73 -12.05 9.72
C ALA A 174 -11.27 -12.04 9.57
N ASP A 175 -11.91 -10.87 9.65
CA ASP A 175 -13.36 -10.75 9.49
C ASP A 175 -13.78 -11.05 8.05
N LEU A 176 -12.99 -10.63 7.08
CA LEU A 176 -13.24 -10.93 5.68
C LEU A 176 -13.11 -12.43 5.40
N MET A 177 -12.09 -13.08 5.96
CA MET A 177 -11.89 -14.53 5.84
C MET A 177 -13.02 -15.33 6.49
N ALA A 178 -13.53 -14.89 7.63
CA ALA A 178 -14.63 -15.55 8.32
C ALA A 178 -15.94 -15.57 7.52
N THR A 179 -16.17 -14.57 6.67
CA THR A 179 -17.44 -14.41 5.95
C THR A 179 -17.41 -14.96 4.52
N THR A 180 -16.27 -15.00 3.85
CA THR A 180 -16.15 -15.35 2.42
C THR A 180 -15.39 -16.65 2.14
N GLY A 181 -14.75 -17.23 3.14
CA GLY A 181 -14.20 -18.59 3.11
C GLY A 181 -13.12 -18.87 2.06
N LYS A 182 -13.13 -20.13 1.54
CA LYS A 182 -12.09 -20.66 0.64
C LYS A 182 -11.94 -19.95 -0.70
N GLU A 183 -12.98 -19.33 -1.21
CA GLU A 183 -12.92 -18.61 -2.49
C GLU A 183 -12.07 -17.34 -2.38
N LEU A 184 -12.17 -16.63 -1.25
CA LEU A 184 -11.34 -15.47 -0.97
C LEU A 184 -9.86 -15.87 -0.84
N GLU A 185 -9.58 -16.96 -0.10
CA GLU A 185 -8.22 -17.48 0.07
C GLU A 185 -7.58 -17.80 -1.29
N SER A 186 -8.31 -18.51 -2.15
CA SER A 186 -7.85 -18.83 -3.50
C SER A 186 -7.59 -17.58 -4.35
N THR A 187 -8.46 -16.58 -4.24
CA THR A 187 -8.30 -15.32 -4.99
C THR A 187 -7.07 -14.55 -4.52
N ILE A 188 -6.85 -14.46 -3.22
CA ILE A 188 -5.67 -13.79 -2.65
C ILE A 188 -4.40 -14.54 -3.01
N ALA A 189 -4.40 -15.88 -2.93
CA ALA A 189 -3.24 -16.69 -3.31
C ALA A 189 -2.84 -16.50 -4.79
N ARG A 190 -3.80 -16.21 -5.68
CA ARG A 190 -3.52 -15.88 -7.09
C ARG A 190 -2.99 -14.47 -7.28
N LEU A 191 -3.36 -13.53 -6.41
CA LEU A 191 -2.85 -12.15 -6.45
C LEU A 191 -1.44 -12.04 -5.87
N ALA A 192 -1.12 -12.90 -4.89
CA ALA A 192 0.19 -12.96 -4.24
C ALA A 192 1.20 -13.78 -5.05
#